data_4c4a49b2be1d9e3885099d708bf53419
#
_entry.id   4c4a49b2be1d9e3885099d708bf53419
#
_cell.length_a   1.000
_cell.length_b   1.000
_cell.length_c   1.000
_cell.angle_alpha   90.00
_cell.angle_beta   90.00
_cell.angle_gamma   90.00
#
_symmetry.space_group_name_H-M   'P 1'
#
loop_
_entity.id
_entity.type
_entity.pdbx_description
1 polymer ?
#
loop_
_entity_poly.entity_id
_entity_poly.type
_entity_poly.pdbx_seq_one_letter_code
_entity_poly.pdbx_strand_id
1 'polypeptide(L)'
;FLFDKETRQQRFSWNIYSEEIEAKKLKQYLSLAGLSGSNLEFVSGIQSGFLNDISMEITSTSDLDDFRITNFEAVSGKAKFRNVKYKTQYLRHLLSGLFGEISIGKEQILVNAYDGKYQNLSLTNSSIKVDLNNSKPTFKLTGYGDLESIITFMREEPLGLEKSISSIPENTSGNANFEVKLKPQLRQQREAAGYTYSAKVELTDVIISNFLLKEDLSDGKITLSIAPEKTEISGIG
;
A
#
# COMPACT_ATOMS: atom_id res chain seq x y z
N PHE A 1 -8.52 34.73 4.41
CA PHE A 1 -8.32 35.37 5.73
C PHE A 1 -9.67 35.50 6.41
N LEU A 2 -9.93 34.72 7.44
CA LEU A 2 -11.15 34.81 8.24
C LEU A 2 -10.75 35.15 9.67
N PHE A 3 -11.39 36.15 10.24
CA PHE A 3 -11.19 36.60 11.59
C PHE A 3 -12.42 36.25 12.45
N ASP A 4 -12.21 35.50 13.49
CA ASP A 4 -13.25 35.22 14.49
C ASP A 4 -13.09 36.15 15.68
N LYS A 5 -14.04 37.09 15.85
CA LYS A 5 -14.02 38.09 16.91
C LYS A 5 -14.26 37.49 18.32
N GLU A 6 -14.94 36.36 18.42
CA GLU A 6 -15.27 35.74 19.70
C GLU A 6 -14.07 34.98 20.29
N THR A 7 -13.34 34.28 19.44
CA THR A 7 -12.17 33.48 19.87
C THR A 7 -10.83 34.23 19.79
N ARG A 8 -10.78 35.42 19.20
CA ARG A 8 -9.56 36.19 18.87
C ARG A 8 -8.57 35.39 18.04
N GLN A 9 -9.06 34.43 17.27
CA GLN A 9 -8.23 33.59 16.40
C GLN A 9 -8.32 34.04 14.94
N GLN A 10 -7.18 33.97 14.27
CA GLN A 10 -7.08 34.17 12.82
C GLN A 10 -6.90 32.82 12.16
N ARG A 11 -7.64 32.59 11.10
CA ARG A 11 -7.54 31.40 10.28
C ARG A 11 -6.81 31.72 9.00
N PHE A 12 -5.80 30.92 8.70
CA PHE A 12 -4.96 31.04 7.50
C PHE A 12 -5.15 29.81 6.62
N SER A 13 -5.24 30.00 5.31
CA SER A 13 -5.14 28.95 4.32
C SER A 13 -3.88 29.19 3.48
N TRP A 14 -3.06 28.17 3.39
CA TRP A 14 -1.79 28.17 2.65
C TRP A 14 -1.93 27.22 1.47
N ASN A 15 -1.71 27.72 0.27
CA ASN A 15 -1.65 26.91 -0.93
C ASN A 15 -0.19 26.77 -1.35
N ILE A 16 0.31 25.56 -1.36
CA ILE A 16 1.70 25.22 -1.68
C ILE A 16 1.71 24.45 -2.98
N TYR A 17 2.50 24.89 -3.92
CA TYR A 17 2.70 24.24 -5.21
C TYR A 17 4.18 23.99 -5.43
N SER A 18 4.52 22.81 -5.95
CA SER A 18 5.89 22.49 -6.36
C SER A 18 5.86 21.57 -7.56
N GLU A 19 6.77 21.82 -8.50
CA GLU A 19 6.88 20.99 -9.70
C GLU A 19 7.49 19.64 -9.36
N GLU A 20 8.56 19.62 -8.56
CA GLU A 20 9.25 18.39 -8.17
C GLU A 20 9.98 18.56 -6.83
N ILE A 21 9.94 17.51 -6.02
CA ILE A 21 10.78 17.33 -4.82
C ILE A 21 11.25 15.88 -4.70
N GLU A 22 12.35 15.67 -3.97
CA GLU A 22 12.74 14.32 -3.56
C GLU A 22 11.69 13.75 -2.58
N ALA A 23 11.16 12.55 -2.86
CA ALA A 23 10.10 11.94 -2.07
C ALA A 23 10.47 11.73 -0.59
N LYS A 24 11.75 11.48 -0.28
CA LYS A 24 12.25 11.35 1.11
C LYS A 24 12.09 12.62 1.94
N LYS A 25 11.99 13.80 1.31
CA LYS A 25 11.75 15.08 2.00
C LYS A 25 10.30 15.28 2.43
N LEU A 26 9.38 14.47 1.91
CA LEU A 26 7.95 14.56 2.23
C LEU A 26 7.71 14.50 3.74
N LYS A 27 8.42 13.62 4.45
CA LYS A 27 8.31 13.52 5.91
C LYS A 27 8.61 14.84 6.62
N GLN A 28 9.65 15.54 6.17
CA GLN A 28 10.03 16.84 6.76
C GLN A 28 8.93 17.88 6.54
N TYR A 29 8.39 17.95 5.31
CA TYR A 29 7.34 18.91 5.00
C TYR A 29 6.04 18.62 5.75
N LEU A 30 5.63 17.36 5.87
CA LEU A 30 4.45 16.99 6.61
C LEU A 30 4.62 17.22 8.13
N SER A 31 5.81 17.01 8.67
CA SER A 31 6.14 17.35 10.05
C SER A 31 6.06 18.85 10.31
N LEU A 32 6.57 19.69 9.39
CA LEU A 32 6.43 21.15 9.47
C LEU A 32 4.97 21.60 9.37
N ALA A 33 4.13 20.83 8.64
CA ALA A 33 2.69 21.06 8.55
C ALA A 33 1.90 20.53 9.77
N GLY A 34 2.57 20.15 10.86
CA GLY A 34 1.96 19.73 12.11
C GLY A 34 1.50 18.26 12.17
N LEU A 35 1.73 17.48 11.12
CA LEU A 35 1.48 16.04 11.18
C LEU A 35 2.55 15.37 12.04
N SER A 36 2.13 14.50 12.97
CA SER A 36 3.01 13.84 13.94
C SER A 36 2.60 12.39 14.18
N GLY A 37 3.44 11.66 14.90
CA GLY A 37 3.14 10.30 15.36
C GLY A 37 3.04 9.27 14.24
N SER A 38 2.11 8.35 14.39
CA SER A 38 1.87 7.22 13.48
C SER A 38 1.50 7.65 12.05
N ASN A 39 0.96 8.84 11.87
CA ASN A 39 0.64 9.38 10.54
C ASN A 39 1.89 9.64 9.69
N LEU A 40 3.03 9.93 10.35
CA LEU A 40 4.33 10.07 9.68
C LEU A 40 5.07 8.75 9.50
N GLU A 41 4.69 7.69 10.22
CA GLU A 41 5.34 6.39 10.12
C GLU A 41 5.22 5.81 8.69
N PHE A 42 4.06 5.98 8.08
CA PHE A 42 3.83 5.61 6.69
C PHE A 42 4.84 6.26 5.74
N VAL A 43 5.09 7.57 5.91
CA VAL A 43 6.02 8.33 5.05
C VAL A 43 7.48 7.96 5.31
N SER A 44 7.78 7.46 6.50
CA SER A 44 9.13 7.03 6.88
C SER A 44 9.66 5.86 6.05
N GLY A 45 8.75 5.09 5.45
CA GLY A 45 9.10 4.00 4.55
C GLY A 45 9.67 4.44 3.20
N ILE A 46 9.49 5.71 2.81
CA ILE A 46 9.99 6.24 1.55
C ILE A 46 11.52 6.38 1.63
N GLN A 47 12.24 5.65 0.79
CA GLN A 47 13.70 5.64 0.75
C GLN A 47 14.26 6.53 -0.34
N SER A 48 13.61 6.59 -1.50
CA SER A 48 14.04 7.38 -2.65
C SER A 48 12.89 7.60 -3.63
N GLY A 49 13.13 8.39 -4.66
CA GLY A 49 12.17 8.72 -5.72
C GLY A 49 11.82 10.19 -5.71
N PHE A 50 10.84 10.56 -6.53
CA PHE A 50 10.44 11.95 -6.73
C PHE A 50 8.93 12.08 -6.59
N LEU A 51 8.49 13.24 -6.07
CA LEU A 51 7.11 13.70 -6.11
C LEU A 51 7.03 14.85 -7.09
N ASN A 52 6.02 14.80 -7.95
CA ASN A 52 5.77 15.80 -9.00
C ASN A 52 4.34 16.35 -8.89
N ASP A 53 4.09 17.48 -9.51
CA ASP A 53 2.76 18.11 -9.59
C ASP A 53 2.13 18.25 -8.19
N ILE A 54 2.91 18.70 -7.23
CA ILE A 54 2.49 18.80 -5.84
C ILE A 54 1.57 20.00 -5.66
N SER A 55 0.40 19.75 -5.10
CA SER A 55 -0.56 20.77 -4.67
C SER A 55 -1.03 20.42 -3.26
N MET A 56 -0.78 21.31 -2.30
CA MET A 56 -1.18 21.13 -0.89
C MET A 56 -1.91 22.38 -0.39
N GLU A 57 -2.96 22.18 0.38
CA GLU A 57 -3.65 23.19 1.14
C GLU A 57 -3.49 22.86 2.63
N ILE A 58 -3.02 23.85 3.39
CA ILE A 58 -2.84 23.76 4.84
C ILE A 58 -3.68 24.85 5.46
N THR A 59 -4.60 24.46 6.36
CA THR A 59 -5.36 25.41 7.16
C THR A 59 -4.84 25.42 8.58
N SER A 60 -4.56 26.61 9.09
CA SER A 60 -4.02 26.81 10.44
C SER A 60 -4.75 27.94 11.15
N THR A 61 -4.75 27.90 12.49
CA THR A 61 -5.17 29.00 13.35
C THR A 61 -3.98 29.60 14.06
N SER A 62 -4.02 30.90 14.27
CA SER A 62 -3.03 31.66 15.02
C SER A 62 -3.72 32.50 16.07
N ASP A 63 -3.10 32.65 17.23
CA ASP A 63 -3.50 33.65 18.22
C ASP A 63 -3.09 35.05 17.74
N LEU A 64 -3.97 36.04 17.95
CA LEU A 64 -3.72 37.43 17.56
C LEU A 64 -2.58 38.06 18.31
N ASP A 65 -2.39 37.71 19.56
CA ASP A 65 -1.46 38.38 20.44
C ASP A 65 0.02 37.96 20.17
N ASP A 66 0.24 36.79 19.56
CA ASP A 66 1.59 36.20 19.42
C ASP A 66 1.98 35.90 17.97
N PHE A 67 1.06 35.97 17.01
CA PHE A 67 1.24 35.57 15.60
C PHE A 67 1.85 34.16 15.42
N ARG A 68 1.81 33.35 16.46
CA ARG A 68 2.28 31.97 16.39
C ARG A 68 1.16 31.09 15.83
N ILE A 69 1.52 30.23 14.89
CA ILE A 69 0.62 29.16 14.45
C ILE A 69 0.41 28.23 15.64
N THR A 70 -0.79 28.27 16.21
CA THR A 70 -1.12 27.50 17.42
C THR A 70 -1.68 26.13 17.08
N ASN A 71 -2.30 25.99 15.91
CA ASN A 71 -2.89 24.72 15.49
C ASN A 71 -2.96 24.59 13.98
N PHE A 72 -2.67 23.38 13.47
CA PHE A 72 -2.96 22.99 12.09
C PHE A 72 -4.29 22.26 12.08
N GLU A 73 -5.31 22.84 11.46
CA GLU A 73 -6.68 22.28 11.46
C GLU A 73 -6.89 21.22 10.39
N ALA A 74 -6.27 21.42 9.23
CA ALA A 74 -6.41 20.50 8.12
C ALA A 74 -5.23 20.58 7.17
N VAL A 75 -4.87 19.42 6.64
CA VAL A 75 -3.94 19.30 5.51
C VAL A 75 -4.66 18.49 4.44
N SER A 76 -4.71 19.03 3.23
CA SER A 76 -5.17 18.29 2.07
C SER A 76 -4.19 18.49 0.91
N GLY A 77 -4.14 17.54 -0.01
CA GLY A 77 -3.24 17.69 -1.13
C GLY A 77 -3.18 16.47 -2.03
N LYS A 78 -2.45 16.64 -3.12
CA LYS A 78 -2.18 15.59 -4.08
C LYS A 78 -0.80 15.77 -4.68
N ALA A 79 -0.19 14.68 -5.08
CA ALA A 79 1.04 14.65 -5.84
C ALA A 79 1.10 13.38 -6.68
N LYS A 80 1.84 13.42 -7.78
CA LYS A 80 2.26 12.22 -8.48
C LYS A 80 3.62 11.78 -7.94
N PHE A 81 3.89 10.49 -8.00
CA PHE A 81 5.22 9.98 -7.63
C PHE A 81 5.79 9.13 -8.74
N ARG A 82 7.11 9.13 -8.85
CA ARG A 82 7.85 8.34 -9.82
C ARG A 82 9.13 7.75 -9.25
N ASN A 83 9.42 6.53 -9.66
CA ASN A 83 10.60 5.76 -9.26
C ASN A 83 10.78 5.69 -7.73
N VAL A 84 9.66 5.61 -7.00
CA VAL A 84 9.70 5.55 -5.54
C VAL A 84 10.11 4.17 -5.08
N LYS A 85 11.02 4.12 -4.11
CA LYS A 85 11.34 2.95 -3.31
C LYS A 85 10.69 3.09 -1.94
N TYR A 86 9.92 2.10 -1.56
CA TYR A 86 9.15 2.12 -0.33
C TYR A 86 9.36 0.84 0.49
N LYS A 87 9.76 0.98 1.75
CA LYS A 87 9.89 -0.11 2.71
C LYS A 87 8.80 0.03 3.76
N THR A 88 8.08 -1.04 3.99
CA THR A 88 7.09 -1.13 5.07
C THR A 88 7.44 -2.29 5.99
N GLN A 89 7.07 -2.17 7.26
CA GLN A 89 7.16 -3.28 8.22
C GLN A 89 6.20 -4.44 7.91
N TYR A 90 5.23 -4.19 7.02
CA TYR A 90 4.20 -5.15 6.65
C TYR A 90 4.60 -6.05 5.46
N LEU A 91 5.71 -5.78 4.81
CA LEU A 91 6.24 -6.58 3.72
C LEU A 91 7.72 -6.85 3.95
N ARG A 92 8.14 -8.08 3.70
CA ARG A 92 9.53 -8.51 3.89
C ARG A 92 10.49 -7.75 3.00
N HIS A 93 10.11 -7.51 1.76
CA HIS A 93 10.95 -6.87 0.76
C HIS A 93 10.49 -5.46 0.41
N LEU A 94 11.36 -4.75 -0.28
CA LEU A 94 11.16 -3.38 -0.74
C LEU A 94 10.23 -3.36 -1.96
N LEU A 95 9.27 -2.44 -1.96
CA LEU A 95 8.57 -2.03 -3.18
C LEU A 95 9.47 -1.05 -3.94
N SER A 96 9.63 -1.23 -5.24
CA SER A 96 10.56 -0.42 -6.04
C SER A 96 9.97 0.01 -7.38
N GLY A 97 10.55 1.06 -7.96
CA GLY A 97 10.10 1.58 -9.25
C GLY A 97 8.64 2.04 -9.24
N LEU A 98 8.09 2.37 -8.07
CA LEU A 98 6.69 2.75 -7.96
C LEU A 98 6.42 4.04 -8.73
N PHE A 99 5.35 4.00 -9.51
CA PHE A 99 4.78 5.15 -10.23
C PHE A 99 3.29 5.25 -9.91
N GLY A 100 2.81 6.47 -9.64
CA GLY A 100 1.40 6.63 -9.27
C GLY A 100 1.09 8.01 -8.70
N GLU A 101 0.10 8.05 -7.82
CA GLU A 101 -0.36 9.28 -7.17
C GLU A 101 -0.62 9.07 -5.68
N ILE A 102 -0.47 10.14 -4.93
CA ILE A 102 -0.85 10.25 -3.52
C ILE A 102 -1.88 11.36 -3.37
N SER A 103 -2.91 11.11 -2.61
CA SER A 103 -3.86 12.12 -2.16
C SER A 103 -3.97 12.11 -0.64
N ILE A 104 -3.94 13.29 -0.05
CA ILE A 104 -4.06 13.52 1.40
C ILE A 104 -5.35 14.27 1.62
N GLY A 105 -6.25 13.69 2.38
CA GLY A 105 -7.50 14.32 2.80
C GLY A 105 -7.58 14.41 4.33
N LYS A 106 -8.65 14.98 4.84
CA LYS A 106 -8.87 15.18 6.29
C LYS A 106 -8.87 13.87 7.09
N GLU A 107 -9.37 12.79 6.50
CA GLU A 107 -9.61 11.53 7.20
C GLU A 107 -8.69 10.41 6.72
N GLN A 108 -8.10 10.56 5.54
CA GLN A 108 -7.33 9.47 4.94
C GLN A 108 -6.21 9.96 4.03
N ILE A 109 -5.17 9.13 3.93
CA ILE A 109 -4.18 9.20 2.87
C ILE A 109 -4.44 8.01 1.94
N LEU A 110 -4.53 8.28 0.64
CA LEU A 110 -4.66 7.27 -0.39
C LEU A 110 -3.45 7.35 -1.33
N VAL A 111 -2.79 6.23 -1.52
CA VAL A 111 -1.71 6.06 -2.49
C VAL A 111 -2.15 5.03 -3.51
N ASN A 112 -2.15 5.41 -4.77
CA ASN A 112 -2.42 4.53 -5.90
C ASN A 112 -1.14 4.34 -6.68
N ALA A 113 -0.61 3.13 -6.70
CA ALA A 113 0.53 2.75 -7.52
C ALA A 113 0.02 2.06 -8.80
N TYR A 114 0.24 2.69 -9.92
CA TYR A 114 -0.18 2.19 -11.23
C TYR A 114 0.81 1.17 -11.79
N ASP A 115 2.07 1.30 -11.38
CA ASP A 115 3.18 0.42 -11.75
C ASP A 115 4.20 0.32 -10.63
N GLY A 116 4.95 -0.77 -10.60
CA GLY A 116 6.01 -1.01 -9.65
C GLY A 116 6.46 -2.47 -9.63
N LYS A 117 7.34 -2.77 -8.69
CA LYS A 117 7.88 -4.13 -8.50
C LYS A 117 7.94 -4.51 -7.02
N TYR A 118 7.65 -5.76 -6.75
CA TYR A 118 7.97 -6.44 -5.50
C TYR A 118 8.79 -7.68 -5.83
N GLN A 119 10.11 -7.60 -5.63
CA GLN A 119 11.06 -8.61 -6.14
C GLN A 119 10.89 -8.83 -7.65
N ASN A 120 10.56 -10.05 -8.07
CA ASN A 120 10.31 -10.44 -9.47
C ASN A 120 8.86 -10.20 -9.91
N LEU A 121 7.97 -9.81 -9.00
CA LEU A 121 6.57 -9.53 -9.32
C LEU A 121 6.40 -8.12 -9.86
N SER A 122 5.66 -7.98 -10.93
CA SER A 122 5.19 -6.69 -11.45
C SER A 122 3.90 -6.30 -10.75
N LEU A 123 3.87 -5.10 -10.18
CA LEU A 123 2.69 -4.55 -9.52
C LEU A 123 1.90 -3.68 -10.49
N THR A 124 0.58 -3.77 -10.44
CA THR A 124 -0.33 -2.95 -11.25
C THR A 124 -1.52 -2.52 -10.39
N ASN A 125 -1.95 -1.27 -10.50
CA ASN A 125 -3.16 -0.77 -9.81
C ASN A 125 -3.22 -1.17 -8.31
N SER A 126 -2.08 -1.11 -7.66
CA SER A 126 -1.95 -1.37 -6.22
C SER A 126 -2.29 -0.13 -5.42
N SER A 127 -2.78 -0.27 -4.21
CA SER A 127 -3.11 0.88 -3.38
C SER A 127 -2.80 0.66 -1.90
N ILE A 128 -2.51 1.79 -1.22
CA ILE A 128 -2.37 1.85 0.22
C ILE A 128 -3.34 2.92 0.71
N LYS A 129 -4.20 2.54 1.64
CA LYS A 129 -5.12 3.45 2.32
C LYS A 129 -4.75 3.53 3.78
N VAL A 130 -4.46 4.73 4.27
CA VAL A 130 -4.21 5.03 5.69
C VAL A 130 -5.38 5.85 6.20
N ASP A 131 -6.10 5.34 7.18
CA ASP A 131 -7.10 6.09 7.92
C ASP A 131 -6.38 6.89 9.01
N LEU A 132 -6.49 8.22 8.95
CA LEU A 132 -5.80 9.12 9.88
C LEU A 132 -6.34 9.02 11.31
N ASN A 133 -7.58 8.56 11.49
CA ASN A 133 -8.17 8.33 12.79
C ASN A 133 -7.68 7.04 13.46
N ASN A 134 -7.39 6.01 12.65
CA ASN A 134 -6.94 4.70 13.12
C ASN A 134 -5.47 4.41 12.86
N SER A 135 -4.80 5.26 12.09
CA SER A 135 -3.37 5.20 11.75
C SER A 135 -2.86 3.85 11.19
N LYS A 136 -3.78 3.01 10.70
CA LYS A 136 -3.45 1.67 10.24
C LYS A 136 -3.63 1.55 8.72
N PRO A 137 -2.56 1.21 7.99
CA PRO A 137 -2.64 1.07 6.56
C PRO A 137 -3.38 -0.22 6.17
N THR A 138 -4.21 -0.10 5.15
CA THR A 138 -4.75 -1.22 4.39
C THR A 138 -4.02 -1.27 3.06
N PHE A 139 -3.49 -2.44 2.69
CA PHE A 139 -2.82 -2.65 1.42
C PHE A 139 -3.71 -3.44 0.48
N LYS A 140 -3.74 -3.04 -0.76
CA LYS A 140 -4.22 -3.82 -1.88
C LYS A 140 -3.07 -3.93 -2.88
N LEU A 141 -2.49 -5.11 -3.02
CA LEU A 141 -1.44 -5.39 -4.00
C LEU A 141 -2.06 -6.19 -5.14
N THR A 142 -1.92 -5.69 -6.33
CA THR A 142 -2.37 -6.34 -7.56
C THR A 142 -1.19 -6.42 -8.51
N GLY A 143 -1.05 -7.52 -9.20
CA GLY A 143 0.09 -7.67 -10.10
C GLY A 143 0.12 -9.02 -10.81
N TYR A 144 1.25 -9.28 -11.45
CA TYR A 144 1.47 -10.51 -12.18
C TYR A 144 2.95 -10.94 -12.11
N GLY A 145 3.19 -12.20 -12.40
CA GLY A 145 4.52 -12.79 -12.46
C GLY A 145 4.44 -14.26 -12.78
N ASP A 146 5.61 -14.92 -12.75
CA ASP A 146 5.67 -16.37 -12.80
C ASP A 146 5.13 -17.01 -11.51
N LEU A 147 4.66 -18.23 -11.62
CA LEU A 147 4.05 -18.94 -10.51
C LEU A 147 5.00 -19.12 -9.32
N GLU A 148 6.30 -19.40 -9.58
CA GLU A 148 7.29 -19.61 -8.52
C GLU A 148 7.48 -18.32 -7.68
N SER A 149 7.58 -17.18 -8.34
CA SER A 149 7.67 -15.88 -7.66
C SER A 149 6.44 -15.58 -6.81
N ILE A 150 5.24 -15.94 -7.29
CA ILE A 150 3.99 -15.75 -6.54
C ILE A 150 3.91 -16.72 -5.36
N ILE A 151 4.27 -17.97 -5.54
CA ILE A 151 4.35 -18.95 -4.45
C ILE A 151 5.31 -18.46 -3.37
N THR A 152 6.48 -17.97 -3.76
CA THR A 152 7.47 -17.40 -2.83
C THR A 152 6.89 -16.22 -2.05
N PHE A 153 6.23 -15.28 -2.72
CA PHE A 153 5.55 -14.15 -2.08
C PHE A 153 4.47 -14.61 -1.09
N MET A 154 3.69 -15.62 -1.44
CA MET A 154 2.63 -16.14 -0.57
C MET A 154 3.15 -16.89 0.66
N ARG A 155 4.35 -17.46 0.60
CA ARG A 155 5.03 -18.10 1.74
C ARG A 155 5.62 -17.10 2.73
N GLU A 156 5.90 -15.88 2.26
CA GLU A 156 6.50 -14.84 3.10
C GLU A 156 5.52 -14.26 4.11
N GLU A 157 6.05 -13.84 5.27
CA GLU A 157 5.30 -13.00 6.20
C GLU A 157 4.93 -11.64 5.55
N PRO A 158 3.73 -11.12 5.77
CA PRO A 158 2.74 -11.55 6.75
C PRO A 158 1.70 -12.57 6.23
N LEU A 159 1.81 -13.04 4.99
CA LEU A 159 0.84 -13.97 4.41
C LEU A 159 0.98 -15.36 5.02
N GLY A 160 2.19 -15.92 5.05
CA GLY A 160 2.47 -17.20 5.68
C GLY A 160 1.59 -18.38 5.20
N LEU A 161 1.21 -18.38 3.90
CA LEU A 161 0.19 -19.26 3.34
C LEU A 161 0.73 -20.64 2.94
N GLU A 162 1.80 -21.11 3.56
CA GLU A 162 2.49 -22.35 3.20
C GLU A 162 1.54 -23.55 3.12
N LYS A 163 0.63 -23.69 4.10
CA LYS A 163 -0.36 -24.78 4.10
C LYS A 163 -1.37 -24.70 2.97
N SER A 164 -1.79 -23.48 2.62
CA SER A 164 -2.81 -23.26 1.58
C SER A 164 -2.28 -23.51 0.18
N ILE A 165 -1.00 -23.28 -0.05
CA ILE A 165 -0.35 -23.46 -1.35
C ILE A 165 0.32 -24.82 -1.51
N SER A 166 0.45 -25.61 -0.45
CA SER A 166 1.00 -26.98 -0.51
C SER A 166 0.19 -27.92 -1.38
N SER A 167 -1.06 -27.56 -1.72
CA SER A 167 -1.90 -28.30 -2.65
C SER A 167 -1.55 -28.07 -4.12
N ILE A 168 -0.71 -27.07 -4.42
CA ILE A 168 -0.21 -26.85 -5.79
C ILE A 168 0.90 -27.88 -6.03
N PRO A 169 0.81 -28.72 -7.09
CA PRO A 169 1.88 -29.68 -7.40
C PRO A 169 3.21 -28.99 -7.64
N GLU A 170 4.30 -29.57 -7.14
CA GLU A 170 5.66 -28.97 -7.28
C GLU A 170 6.12 -28.81 -8.73
N ASN A 171 5.61 -29.64 -9.62
CA ASN A 171 5.89 -29.65 -11.05
C ASN A 171 4.96 -28.74 -11.86
N THR A 172 4.31 -27.76 -11.21
CA THR A 172 3.44 -26.79 -11.87
C THR A 172 4.24 -25.55 -12.25
N SER A 173 4.06 -25.11 -13.49
CA SER A 173 4.59 -23.83 -13.99
C SER A 173 3.49 -23.03 -14.68
N GLY A 174 3.74 -21.78 -14.98
CA GLY A 174 2.80 -20.89 -15.65
C GLY A 174 2.95 -19.44 -15.22
N ASN A 175 2.05 -18.61 -15.74
CA ASN A 175 1.93 -17.22 -15.35
C ASN A 175 0.74 -17.03 -14.40
N ALA A 176 0.82 -16.03 -13.56
CA ALA A 176 -0.28 -15.76 -12.65
C ALA A 176 -0.52 -14.26 -12.47
N ASN A 177 -1.80 -13.91 -12.36
CA ASN A 177 -2.24 -12.63 -11.83
C ASN A 177 -2.64 -12.80 -10.37
N PHE A 178 -2.37 -11.81 -9.54
CA PHE A 178 -2.72 -11.86 -8.13
C PHE A 178 -3.36 -10.57 -7.64
N GLU A 179 -4.24 -10.70 -6.67
CA GLU A 179 -4.74 -9.62 -5.83
C GLU A 179 -4.62 -10.06 -4.37
N VAL A 180 -3.91 -9.28 -3.57
CA VAL A 180 -3.75 -9.50 -2.14
C VAL A 180 -4.22 -8.27 -1.39
N LYS A 181 -5.09 -8.46 -0.40
CA LYS A 181 -5.53 -7.43 0.53
C LYS A 181 -5.01 -7.76 1.92
N LEU A 182 -4.34 -6.79 2.55
CA LEU A 182 -3.83 -6.88 3.90
C LEU A 182 -4.46 -5.79 4.75
N LYS A 183 -5.10 -6.19 5.84
CA LYS A 183 -5.64 -5.28 6.86
C LYS A 183 -5.01 -5.63 8.20
N PRO A 184 -4.25 -4.72 8.81
CA PRO A 184 -3.74 -4.96 10.17
C PRO A 184 -4.91 -5.10 11.14
N GLN A 185 -4.90 -6.13 11.97
CA GLN A 185 -5.86 -6.27 13.06
C GLN A 185 -5.50 -5.33 14.21
N LEU A 186 -6.50 -4.75 14.85
CA LEU A 186 -6.36 -4.05 16.12
C LEU A 186 -5.98 -5.10 17.18
N ARG A 187 -4.88 -4.90 17.89
CA ARG A 187 -4.55 -5.71 19.07
C ARG A 187 -5.72 -5.66 20.04
N GLN A 188 -6.47 -6.74 20.16
CA GLN A 188 -7.20 -7.05 21.39
C GLN A 188 -6.16 -7.73 22.30
N GLN A 189 -5.91 -7.10 23.43
CA GLN A 189 -4.99 -7.48 24.50
C GLN A 189 -4.40 -8.90 24.41
N ARG A 190 -3.06 -8.97 24.22
CA ARG A 190 -2.17 -10.14 24.40
C ARG A 190 -1.92 -11.11 23.25
N GLU A 191 -2.46 -10.96 22.09
CA GLU A 191 -2.07 -11.78 20.94
C GLU A 191 -1.13 -11.04 19.99
N ALA A 192 -0.24 -11.78 19.31
CA ALA A 192 0.65 -11.23 18.31
C ALA A 192 -0.16 -10.43 17.27
N ALA A 193 0.40 -9.34 16.76
CA ALA A 193 -0.28 -8.49 15.78
C ALA A 193 -0.65 -9.34 14.56
N GLY A 194 -1.91 -9.76 14.49
CA GLY A 194 -2.46 -10.53 13.39
C GLY A 194 -2.81 -9.64 12.20
N TYR A 195 -2.81 -10.21 11.03
CA TYR A 195 -3.31 -9.60 9.81
C TYR A 195 -4.55 -10.34 9.35
N THR A 196 -5.57 -9.61 8.95
CA THR A 196 -6.62 -10.16 8.10
C THR A 196 -6.15 -10.02 6.67
N TYR A 197 -6.05 -11.11 5.96
CA TYR A 197 -5.68 -11.12 4.56
C TYR A 197 -6.75 -11.81 3.71
N SER A 198 -6.81 -11.45 2.46
CA SER A 198 -7.44 -12.22 1.40
C SER A 198 -6.55 -12.18 0.18
N ALA A 199 -6.42 -13.30 -0.50
CA ALA A 199 -5.64 -13.40 -1.71
C ALA A 199 -6.47 -14.11 -2.78
N LYS A 200 -6.39 -13.60 -4.01
CA LYS A 200 -6.91 -14.25 -5.21
C LYS A 200 -5.76 -14.38 -6.19
N VAL A 201 -5.55 -15.57 -6.70
CA VAL A 201 -4.54 -15.85 -7.70
C VAL A 201 -5.22 -16.55 -8.88
N GLU A 202 -5.00 -16.02 -10.05
CA GLU A 202 -5.50 -16.59 -11.31
C GLU A 202 -4.29 -17.03 -12.12
N LEU A 203 -4.14 -18.35 -12.23
CA LEU A 203 -3.07 -18.97 -13.03
C LEU A 203 -3.55 -19.10 -14.47
N THR A 204 -2.69 -18.73 -15.40
CA THR A 204 -2.88 -18.87 -16.85
C THR A 204 -1.70 -19.63 -17.43
N ASP A 205 -1.93 -20.30 -18.54
CA ASP A 205 -0.89 -21.07 -19.20
C ASP A 205 -0.25 -22.12 -18.27
N VAL A 206 -1.10 -22.75 -17.46
CA VAL A 206 -0.66 -23.72 -16.46
C VAL A 206 -0.19 -24.98 -17.16
N ILE A 207 1.02 -25.40 -16.82
CA ILE A 207 1.60 -26.68 -17.21
C ILE A 207 1.86 -27.46 -15.92
N ILE A 208 1.27 -28.64 -15.81
CA ILE A 208 1.57 -29.60 -14.73
C ILE A 208 2.21 -30.82 -15.38
N SER A 209 3.53 -30.94 -15.23
CA SER A 209 4.27 -32.05 -15.82
C SER A 209 4.00 -33.36 -15.10
N ASN A 210 3.90 -34.45 -15.85
CA ASN A 210 3.61 -35.79 -15.34
C ASN A 210 2.32 -35.87 -14.51
N PHE A 211 1.26 -35.16 -14.92
CA PHE A 211 -0.01 -35.07 -14.20
C PHE A 211 -0.72 -36.42 -14.11
N LEU A 212 -0.94 -37.09 -15.25
CA LEU A 212 -1.56 -38.42 -15.33
C LEU A 212 -0.84 -39.26 -16.37
N LEU A 213 -0.49 -40.50 -16.03
CA LEU A 213 0.12 -41.48 -16.94
C LEU A 213 1.38 -40.96 -17.66
N LYS A 214 2.13 -40.02 -17.03
CA LYS A 214 3.30 -39.30 -17.57
C LYS A 214 2.97 -38.31 -18.70
N GLU A 215 1.71 -37.96 -18.87
CA GLU A 215 1.33 -36.85 -19.75
C GLU A 215 1.27 -35.55 -19.00
N ASP A 216 1.60 -34.44 -19.67
CA ASP A 216 1.53 -33.10 -19.12
C ASP A 216 0.11 -32.54 -19.30
N LEU A 217 -0.42 -31.87 -18.30
CA LEU A 217 -1.60 -31.02 -18.46
C LEU A 217 -1.12 -29.63 -18.93
N SER A 218 -1.61 -29.14 -20.05
CA SER A 218 -1.28 -27.82 -20.58
C SER A 218 -2.53 -26.97 -20.77
N ASP A 219 -2.31 -25.65 -20.91
CA ASP A 219 -3.36 -24.64 -21.17
C ASP A 219 -4.46 -24.53 -20.11
N GLY A 220 -4.23 -25.09 -18.93
CA GLY A 220 -5.16 -24.99 -17.80
C GLY A 220 -5.29 -23.58 -17.25
N LYS A 221 -6.48 -23.28 -16.71
CA LYS A 221 -6.71 -22.08 -15.88
C LYS A 221 -7.10 -22.51 -14.48
N ILE A 222 -6.42 -21.99 -13.47
CA ILE A 222 -6.70 -22.29 -12.07
C ILE A 222 -6.92 -20.97 -11.33
N THR A 223 -7.98 -20.90 -10.55
CA THR A 223 -8.23 -19.80 -9.64
C THR A 223 -8.10 -20.30 -8.21
N LEU A 224 -7.26 -19.63 -7.44
CA LEU A 224 -7.05 -19.85 -6.03
C LEU A 224 -7.60 -18.66 -5.26
N SER A 225 -8.54 -18.88 -4.36
CA SER A 225 -9.07 -17.86 -3.45
C SER A 225 -8.76 -18.26 -2.02
N ILE A 226 -8.04 -17.41 -1.31
CA ILE A 226 -7.54 -17.68 0.03
C ILE A 226 -8.05 -16.62 0.99
N ALA A 227 -8.64 -17.05 2.09
CA ALA A 227 -9.00 -16.26 3.24
C ALA A 227 -8.55 -17.00 4.51
N PRO A 228 -8.47 -16.35 5.70
CA PRO A 228 -7.95 -16.97 6.91
C PRO A 228 -8.61 -18.30 7.28
N GLU A 229 -9.89 -18.45 6.98
CA GLU A 229 -10.69 -19.63 7.36
C GLU A 229 -10.99 -20.58 6.19
N LYS A 230 -10.66 -20.19 4.96
CA LYS A 230 -11.06 -20.95 3.77
C LYS A 230 -10.11 -20.76 2.61
N THR A 231 -9.74 -21.87 2.00
CA THR A 231 -9.07 -21.90 0.68
C THR A 231 -9.97 -22.60 -0.31
N GLU A 232 -10.24 -21.96 -1.43
CA GLU A 232 -11.01 -22.52 -2.54
C GLU A 232 -10.14 -22.60 -3.78
N ILE A 233 -10.18 -23.74 -4.45
CA ILE A 233 -9.49 -23.97 -5.72
C ILE A 233 -10.53 -24.34 -6.75
N SER A 234 -10.53 -23.65 -7.87
CA SER A 234 -11.36 -23.98 -9.04
C SER A 234 -10.49 -23.96 -10.28
N GLY A 235 -10.77 -24.82 -11.24
CA GLY A 235 -9.99 -24.91 -12.47
C GLY A 235 -10.83 -25.41 -13.64
N ILE A 236 -10.36 -25.08 -14.83
CA ILE A 236 -10.84 -25.56 -16.11
C ILE A 236 -9.59 -26.01 -16.85
N GLY A 237 -9.59 -27.25 -17.28
CA GLY A 237 -8.54 -27.85 -18.12
C GLY A 237 -9.14 -28.41 -19.39
#